data_92d7193b76067b3b76e31d7340ae6904
#
_entry.id   92d7193b76067b3b76e31d7340ae6904
#
_cell.length_a   1.000
_cell.length_b   1.000
_cell.length_c   1.000
_cell.angle_alpha   90.00
_cell.angle_beta   90.00
_cell.angle_gamma   90.00
#
_symmetry.space_group_name_H-M   'P 1'
#
loop_
_entity.id
_entity.type
_entity.pdbx_description
1 polymer ?
#
loop_
_entity_poly.entity_id
_entity_poly.type
_entity_poly.pdbx_seq_one_letter_code
_entity_poly.pdbx_strand_id
1 'polypeptide(L)'
;MTLIRRSFVALSAALAVAVPVASAWAQQPREIKIGYALAANSHFGAGAQAWSDSVEKATNNTFKFKHFPSSALGGERELVEGLTLGTVEAVIVSNGALSNFVPEVGVMDVPFLFRDTAHARAVLDGKFGEDMLAKFKGRGLIALAWGEQGFRHLTNSKRPVVKPEDAKGLKIRVTENQVHIAAFRQLGIAPTPMSWPEVIGALQQGIIDGQENPVSVIVSAKLWQVQKYMTLTGHVYAPMALIVSPVLWNSLNDAQKKAFVDGARAGGLASRKFVDDVEKSGVEEIKTHGVQVVSDVDKAAFRTALAPAYKQFASKFGQKTMDDIAAVK
;
A
#
# COMPACT_ATOMS: atom_id res chain seq x y z
N MET A 1 22.91 -85.57 -60.03
CA MET A 1 21.54 -85.03 -60.02
C MET A 1 21.30 -84.42 -58.65
N THR A 2 21.39 -83.12 -58.55
CA THR A 2 21.14 -82.43 -57.26
C THR A 2 20.50 -81.08 -57.56
N LEU A 3 19.25 -80.92 -57.20
CA LEU A 3 18.43 -79.74 -57.37
C LEU A 3 18.78 -78.62 -56.30
N ILE A 4 19.16 -77.46 -56.83
CA ILE A 4 19.42 -76.26 -56.02
C ILE A 4 18.08 -75.55 -55.82
N ARG A 5 17.57 -75.44 -54.53
CA ARG A 5 16.46 -74.62 -54.16
C ARG A 5 16.98 -73.19 -53.80
N ARG A 6 16.55 -72.21 -54.59
CA ARG A 6 16.76 -70.77 -54.26
C ARG A 6 15.68 -70.28 -53.33
N SER A 7 16.06 -69.88 -52.10
CA SER A 7 15.17 -69.22 -51.19
C SER A 7 15.28 -67.72 -51.38
N PHE A 8 14.17 -67.04 -51.73
CA PHE A 8 14.05 -65.58 -51.73
C PHE A 8 13.77 -65.10 -50.32
N VAL A 9 14.68 -64.31 -49.74
CA VAL A 9 14.44 -63.57 -48.49
C VAL A 9 13.90 -62.20 -48.89
N ALA A 10 12.62 -61.94 -48.61
CA ALA A 10 12.01 -60.61 -48.73
C ALA A 10 12.40 -59.77 -47.57
N LEU A 11 13.18 -58.73 -47.84
CA LEU A 11 13.60 -57.73 -46.82
C LEU A 11 12.53 -56.62 -46.71
N SER A 12 11.65 -56.70 -45.72
CA SER A 12 10.64 -55.66 -45.45
C SER A 12 11.31 -54.47 -44.67
N ALA A 13 11.57 -53.37 -45.39
CA ALA A 13 12.06 -52.13 -44.77
C ALA A 13 10.89 -51.41 -44.06
N ALA A 14 10.84 -51.50 -42.78
CA ALA A 14 9.93 -50.67 -41.95
C ALA A 14 10.46 -49.21 -41.86
N LEU A 15 9.79 -48.33 -42.61
CA LEU A 15 10.04 -46.87 -42.46
C LEU A 15 9.48 -46.40 -41.09
N ALA A 16 10.35 -46.22 -40.11
CA ALA A 16 9.98 -45.56 -38.84
C ALA A 16 9.87 -44.06 -39.10
N VAL A 17 8.63 -43.54 -39.18
CA VAL A 17 8.35 -42.11 -39.18
C VAL A 17 8.63 -41.60 -37.77
N ALA A 18 9.79 -40.98 -37.56
CA ALA A 18 10.10 -40.25 -36.36
C ALA A 18 9.28 -38.95 -36.34
N VAL A 19 8.15 -38.95 -35.62
CA VAL A 19 7.42 -37.75 -35.31
C VAL A 19 8.28 -36.96 -34.29
N PRO A 20 8.74 -35.74 -34.60
CA PRO A 20 9.43 -34.95 -33.61
C PRO A 20 8.43 -34.59 -32.50
N VAL A 21 8.55 -35.24 -31.35
CA VAL A 21 7.90 -34.77 -30.12
C VAL A 21 8.60 -33.48 -29.78
N ALA A 22 8.05 -32.35 -30.25
CA ALA A 22 8.42 -31.05 -29.74
C ALA A 22 8.09 -31.04 -28.24
N SER A 23 9.08 -31.34 -27.41
CA SER A 23 9.00 -31.14 -25.97
C SER A 23 8.75 -29.65 -25.77
N ALA A 24 7.51 -29.27 -25.60
CA ALA A 24 7.15 -27.93 -25.08
C ALA A 24 7.81 -27.84 -23.71
N TRP A 25 9.01 -27.30 -23.67
CA TRP A 25 9.64 -26.90 -22.42
C TRP A 25 8.72 -25.85 -21.85
N ALA A 26 7.90 -26.23 -20.87
CA ALA A 26 7.08 -25.30 -20.13
C ALA A 26 8.06 -24.28 -19.54
N GLN A 27 8.04 -23.08 -20.09
CA GLN A 27 8.88 -21.99 -19.60
C GLN A 27 8.58 -21.80 -18.12
N GLN A 28 9.59 -21.90 -17.26
CA GLN A 28 9.42 -21.71 -15.82
C GLN A 28 8.76 -20.34 -15.58
N PRO A 29 7.73 -20.29 -14.73
CA PRO A 29 7.09 -19.03 -14.42
C PRO A 29 8.11 -17.99 -13.92
N ARG A 30 7.99 -16.77 -14.37
CA ARG A 30 8.79 -15.66 -13.85
C ARG A 30 8.31 -15.29 -12.47
N GLU A 31 9.19 -15.40 -11.47
CA GLU A 31 8.90 -14.97 -10.10
C GLU A 31 8.83 -13.44 -10.02
N ILE A 32 7.79 -12.92 -9.37
CA ILE A 32 7.58 -11.51 -9.05
C ILE A 32 7.59 -11.37 -7.53
N LYS A 33 8.63 -10.78 -6.98
CA LYS A 33 8.67 -10.45 -5.55
C LYS A 33 7.77 -9.25 -5.30
N ILE A 34 6.79 -9.42 -4.41
CA ILE A 34 5.92 -8.34 -3.95
C ILE A 34 6.15 -8.08 -2.46
N GLY A 35 6.65 -6.86 -2.14
CA GLY A 35 6.93 -6.43 -0.78
C GLY A 35 5.89 -5.47 -0.22
N TYR A 36 5.60 -5.58 1.08
CA TYR A 36 4.74 -4.64 1.80
C TYR A 36 4.99 -4.67 3.31
N ALA A 37 4.71 -3.53 3.98
CA ALA A 37 5.11 -3.33 5.37
C ALA A 37 4.27 -4.09 6.39
N LEU A 38 2.99 -4.36 6.10
CA LEU A 38 2.07 -4.99 7.03
C LEU A 38 2.01 -6.51 6.87
N ALA A 39 1.36 -7.18 7.82
CA ALA A 39 1.16 -8.64 7.77
C ALA A 39 0.27 -9.06 6.59
N ALA A 40 0.34 -10.34 6.20
CA ALA A 40 -0.46 -10.88 5.11
C ALA A 40 -1.98 -10.81 5.36
N ASN A 41 -2.42 -10.82 6.61
CA ASN A 41 -3.82 -10.66 7.00
C ASN A 41 -4.24 -9.20 7.21
N SER A 42 -3.64 -8.26 6.48
CA SER A 42 -3.98 -6.84 6.47
C SER A 42 -4.58 -6.42 5.12
N HIS A 43 -5.03 -5.17 5.03
CA HIS A 43 -5.47 -4.57 3.77
C HIS A 43 -4.36 -4.53 2.70
N PHE A 44 -3.06 -4.44 3.09
CA PHE A 44 -1.94 -4.59 2.17
C PHE A 44 -1.87 -6.01 1.62
N GLY A 45 -1.98 -7.02 2.50
CA GLY A 45 -1.98 -8.42 2.09
C GLY A 45 -3.18 -8.78 1.23
N ALA A 46 -4.38 -8.29 1.56
CA ALA A 46 -5.58 -8.47 0.74
C ALA A 46 -5.39 -7.86 -0.67
N GLY A 47 -4.82 -6.65 -0.74
CA GLY A 47 -4.48 -6.00 -2.00
C GLY A 47 -3.43 -6.77 -2.81
N ALA A 48 -2.37 -7.23 -2.14
CA ALA A 48 -1.30 -8.01 -2.77
C ALA A 48 -1.83 -9.33 -3.32
N GLN A 49 -2.66 -10.05 -2.57
CA GLN A 49 -3.23 -11.33 -2.98
C GLN A 49 -4.14 -11.17 -4.20
N ALA A 50 -5.07 -10.21 -4.17
CA ALA A 50 -5.96 -9.96 -5.30
C ALA A 50 -5.20 -9.51 -6.56
N TRP A 51 -4.13 -8.72 -6.40
CA TRP A 51 -3.26 -8.35 -7.52
C TRP A 51 -2.58 -9.58 -8.12
N SER A 52 -1.97 -10.41 -7.28
CA SER A 52 -1.27 -11.63 -7.69
C SER A 52 -2.20 -12.58 -8.42
N ASP A 53 -3.35 -12.91 -7.81
CA ASP A 53 -4.33 -13.86 -8.39
C ASP A 53 -4.82 -13.39 -9.77
N SER A 54 -5.08 -12.09 -9.90
CA SER A 54 -5.54 -11.50 -11.16
C SER A 54 -4.49 -11.60 -12.26
N VAL A 55 -3.23 -11.24 -11.97
CA VAL A 55 -2.13 -11.31 -12.95
C VAL A 55 -1.80 -12.75 -13.31
N GLU A 56 -1.67 -13.63 -12.32
CA GLU A 56 -1.38 -15.06 -12.55
C GLU A 56 -2.41 -15.71 -13.45
N LYS A 57 -3.70 -15.45 -13.18
CA LYS A 57 -4.81 -15.93 -14.00
C LYS A 57 -4.77 -15.34 -15.42
N ALA A 58 -4.62 -14.03 -15.55
CA ALA A 58 -4.63 -13.35 -16.85
C ALA A 58 -3.44 -13.71 -17.75
N THR A 59 -2.33 -14.18 -17.15
CA THR A 59 -1.11 -14.55 -17.87
C THR A 59 -0.90 -16.06 -17.96
N ASN A 60 -1.92 -16.87 -17.68
CA ASN A 60 -1.82 -18.35 -17.67
C ASN A 60 -0.64 -18.84 -16.82
N ASN A 61 -0.41 -18.23 -15.66
CA ASN A 61 0.67 -18.53 -14.73
C ASN A 61 2.10 -18.37 -15.31
N THR A 62 2.30 -17.54 -16.35
CA THR A 62 3.65 -17.19 -16.82
C THR A 62 4.39 -16.28 -15.84
N PHE A 63 3.65 -15.61 -14.95
CA PHE A 63 4.17 -14.92 -13.76
C PHE A 63 3.65 -15.60 -12.51
N LYS A 64 4.48 -15.63 -11.46
CA LYS A 64 4.14 -16.12 -10.12
C LYS A 64 4.61 -15.14 -9.07
N PHE A 65 3.69 -14.70 -8.19
CA PHE A 65 4.03 -13.79 -7.15
C PHE A 65 4.52 -14.50 -5.90
N LYS A 66 5.63 -13.99 -5.36
CA LYS A 66 6.15 -14.38 -4.06
C LYS A 66 6.02 -13.21 -3.11
N HIS A 67 5.20 -13.39 -2.07
CA HIS A 67 4.87 -12.34 -1.12
C HIS A 67 5.91 -12.22 -0.02
N PHE A 68 6.27 -10.98 0.31
CA PHE A 68 7.16 -10.60 1.39
C PHE A 68 6.45 -9.60 2.31
N PRO A 69 5.54 -10.10 3.20
CA PRO A 69 4.82 -9.29 4.17
C PRO A 69 5.71 -8.86 5.34
N SER A 70 5.13 -8.03 6.24
CA SER A 70 5.73 -7.65 7.53
C SER A 70 7.12 -7.05 7.40
N SER A 71 7.34 -6.22 6.37
CA SER A 71 8.64 -5.60 6.09
C SER A 71 9.79 -6.59 5.88
N ALA A 72 9.52 -7.80 5.39
CA ALA A 72 10.55 -8.83 5.19
C ALA A 72 11.66 -8.42 4.20
N LEU A 73 11.40 -7.43 3.33
CA LEU A 73 12.37 -6.82 2.41
C LEU A 73 12.77 -5.39 2.83
N GLY A 74 12.56 -5.01 4.09
CA GLY A 74 12.77 -3.65 4.59
C GLY A 74 11.47 -2.88 4.79
N GLY A 75 11.56 -1.65 5.31
CA GLY A 75 10.45 -0.73 5.43
C GLY A 75 9.99 -0.17 4.08
N GLU A 76 8.99 0.71 4.10
CA GLU A 76 8.42 1.24 2.86
C GLU A 76 9.42 2.04 2.02
N ARG A 77 10.38 2.71 2.67
CA ARG A 77 11.45 3.43 1.98
C ARG A 77 12.35 2.47 1.21
N GLU A 78 12.87 1.43 1.88
CA GLU A 78 13.74 0.42 1.27
C GLU A 78 13.02 -0.33 0.15
N LEU A 79 11.71 -0.56 0.28
CA LEU A 79 10.89 -1.16 -0.78
C LEU A 79 10.85 -0.28 -2.04
N VAL A 80 10.66 1.04 -1.90
CA VAL A 80 10.65 1.97 -3.04
C VAL A 80 12.05 2.07 -3.68
N GLU A 81 13.10 2.14 -2.87
CA GLU A 81 14.49 2.11 -3.35
C GLU A 81 14.77 0.81 -4.12
N GLY A 82 14.30 -0.33 -3.59
CA GLY A 82 14.40 -1.65 -4.23
C GLY A 82 13.72 -1.73 -5.60
N LEU A 83 12.56 -1.09 -5.78
CA LEU A 83 11.92 -0.95 -7.10
C LEU A 83 12.81 -0.22 -8.10
N THR A 84 13.40 0.90 -7.68
CA THR A 84 14.27 1.71 -8.54
C THR A 84 15.53 0.94 -8.96
N LEU A 85 16.08 0.13 -8.04
CA LEU A 85 17.25 -0.73 -8.30
C LEU A 85 16.87 -2.03 -9.02
N GLY A 86 15.59 -2.37 -9.12
CA GLY A 86 15.10 -3.62 -9.74
C GLY A 86 15.35 -4.88 -8.90
N THR A 87 15.61 -4.75 -7.60
CA THR A 87 15.79 -5.87 -6.66
C THR A 87 14.46 -6.40 -6.13
N VAL A 88 13.39 -5.60 -6.24
CA VAL A 88 11.99 -5.93 -5.96
C VAL A 88 11.18 -5.57 -7.19
N GLU A 89 10.27 -6.44 -7.61
CA GLU A 89 9.47 -6.25 -8.82
C GLU A 89 8.20 -5.46 -8.58
N ALA A 90 7.55 -5.66 -7.43
CA ALA A 90 6.28 -5.03 -7.07
C ALA A 90 6.23 -4.67 -5.59
N VAL A 91 5.54 -3.60 -5.24
CA VAL A 91 5.32 -3.20 -3.83
C VAL A 91 3.93 -2.60 -3.63
N ILE A 92 3.46 -2.63 -2.38
CA ILE A 92 2.35 -1.82 -1.90
C ILE A 92 2.90 -0.90 -0.81
N VAL A 93 2.74 0.42 -0.99
CA VAL A 93 3.35 1.44 -0.13
C VAL A 93 2.34 2.54 0.20
N SER A 94 2.34 3.01 1.45
CA SER A 94 1.51 4.11 1.93
C SER A 94 1.89 5.44 1.28
N ASN A 95 0.89 6.30 1.04
CA ASN A 95 1.12 7.64 0.48
C ASN A 95 2.10 8.46 1.33
N GLY A 96 2.00 8.34 2.65
CA GLY A 96 2.87 9.07 3.56
C GLY A 96 4.36 8.82 3.31
N ALA A 97 4.77 7.57 3.02
CA ALA A 97 6.15 7.25 2.67
C ALA A 97 6.50 7.70 1.24
N LEU A 98 5.54 7.61 0.31
CA LEU A 98 5.73 7.96 -1.11
C LEU A 98 5.99 9.45 -1.34
N SER A 99 5.50 10.32 -0.46
CA SER A 99 5.71 11.78 -0.58
C SER A 99 7.18 12.22 -0.54
N ASN A 100 8.09 11.35 -0.07
CA ASN A 100 9.53 11.60 -0.12
C ASN A 100 10.14 11.34 -1.51
N PHE A 101 9.49 10.51 -2.32
CA PHE A 101 9.93 10.15 -3.66
C PHE A 101 9.18 10.94 -4.73
N VAL A 102 7.89 11.18 -4.49
CA VAL A 102 6.97 11.92 -5.36
C VAL A 102 6.32 13.03 -4.51
N PRO A 103 6.97 14.19 -4.34
CA PRO A 103 6.52 15.23 -3.42
C PRO A 103 5.08 15.73 -3.66
N GLU A 104 4.61 15.64 -4.90
CA GLU A 104 3.28 16.08 -5.31
C GLU A 104 2.16 15.30 -4.61
N VAL A 105 2.35 14.00 -4.36
CA VAL A 105 1.33 13.18 -3.68
C VAL A 105 1.15 13.56 -2.21
N GLY A 106 2.10 14.31 -1.64
CA GLY A 106 2.01 14.81 -0.26
C GLY A 106 0.83 15.74 -0.01
N VAL A 107 0.20 16.28 -1.05
CA VAL A 107 -1.04 17.07 -0.88
C VAL A 107 -2.15 16.22 -0.27
N MET A 108 -2.19 14.93 -0.56
CA MET A 108 -3.20 14.01 -0.02
C MET A 108 -3.04 13.73 1.48
N ASP A 109 -1.88 14.07 2.05
CA ASP A 109 -1.60 13.93 3.48
C ASP A 109 -1.97 15.20 4.27
N VAL A 110 -2.49 16.26 3.62
CA VAL A 110 -2.93 17.47 4.31
C VAL A 110 -4.11 17.14 5.22
N PRO A 111 -4.02 17.45 6.53
CA PRO A 111 -5.07 17.11 7.47
C PRO A 111 -6.44 17.70 7.08
N PHE A 112 -7.49 16.91 7.26
CA PHE A 112 -8.89 17.27 6.99
C PHE A 112 -9.19 17.75 5.56
N LEU A 113 -8.33 17.42 4.59
CA LEU A 113 -8.54 17.73 3.17
C LEU A 113 -9.72 16.93 2.61
N PHE A 114 -9.82 15.66 2.97
CA PHE A 114 -10.91 14.79 2.58
C PHE A 114 -12.05 14.84 3.59
N ARG A 115 -13.30 14.93 3.11
CA ARG A 115 -14.50 15.00 3.97
C ARG A 115 -14.84 13.66 4.60
N ASP A 116 -14.83 12.62 3.75
CA ASP A 116 -15.21 11.25 4.07
C ASP A 116 -14.60 10.28 3.05
N THR A 117 -14.81 8.98 3.24
CA THR A 117 -14.28 7.91 2.38
C THR A 117 -14.83 8.00 0.96
N ALA A 118 -16.11 8.35 0.78
CA ALA A 118 -16.70 8.46 -0.55
C ALA A 118 -16.04 9.59 -1.35
N HIS A 119 -15.86 10.75 -0.72
CA HIS A 119 -15.13 11.87 -1.31
C HIS A 119 -13.69 11.50 -1.68
N ALA A 120 -12.96 10.86 -0.77
CA ALA A 120 -11.58 10.47 -1.02
C ALA A 120 -11.46 9.49 -2.20
N ARG A 121 -12.37 8.51 -2.27
CA ARG A 121 -12.43 7.56 -3.39
C ARG A 121 -12.79 8.27 -4.70
N ALA A 122 -13.76 9.19 -4.71
CA ALA A 122 -14.11 9.97 -5.90
C ALA A 122 -12.92 10.79 -6.44
N VAL A 123 -12.14 11.41 -5.56
CA VAL A 123 -10.92 12.15 -5.92
C VAL A 123 -9.88 11.21 -6.53
N LEU A 124 -9.62 10.07 -5.91
CA LEU A 124 -8.56 9.13 -6.34
C LEU A 124 -8.94 8.33 -7.59
N ASP A 125 -10.22 8.05 -7.79
CA ASP A 125 -10.72 7.34 -8.98
C ASP A 125 -10.94 8.29 -10.17
N GLY A 126 -10.91 9.61 -9.93
CA GLY A 126 -11.06 10.64 -10.93
C GLY A 126 -9.72 11.11 -11.52
N LYS A 127 -9.83 12.15 -12.34
CA LYS A 127 -8.71 12.78 -13.05
C LYS A 127 -7.54 13.14 -12.13
N PHE A 128 -7.80 13.63 -10.92
CA PHE A 128 -6.76 13.98 -9.97
C PHE A 128 -5.90 12.75 -9.59
N GLY A 129 -6.55 11.62 -9.26
CA GLY A 129 -5.82 10.41 -8.91
C GLY A 129 -5.02 9.84 -10.08
N GLU A 130 -5.56 9.89 -11.31
CA GLU A 130 -4.83 9.50 -12.52
C GLU A 130 -3.60 10.38 -12.76
N ASP A 131 -3.75 11.69 -12.64
CA ASP A 131 -2.64 12.65 -12.79
C ASP A 131 -1.55 12.43 -11.72
N MET A 132 -1.94 12.10 -10.50
CA MET A 132 -0.98 11.76 -9.43
C MET A 132 -0.23 10.45 -9.72
N LEU A 133 -0.90 9.38 -10.18
CA LEU A 133 -0.22 8.15 -10.61
C LEU A 133 0.79 8.42 -11.74
N ALA A 134 0.45 9.30 -12.68
CA ALA A 134 1.34 9.65 -13.78
C ALA A 134 2.64 10.35 -13.33
N LYS A 135 2.63 11.05 -12.17
CA LYS A 135 3.83 11.72 -11.61
C LYS A 135 4.94 10.73 -11.23
N PHE A 136 4.57 9.53 -10.85
CA PHE A 136 5.54 8.49 -10.46
C PHE A 136 6.53 8.16 -11.57
N LYS A 137 6.09 8.16 -12.83
CA LYS A 137 6.97 7.87 -13.97
C LYS A 137 8.15 8.83 -14.07
N GLY A 138 7.94 10.11 -13.77
CA GLY A 138 9.01 11.13 -13.74
C GLY A 138 10.02 10.91 -12.61
N ARG A 139 9.75 10.01 -11.67
CA ARG A 139 10.60 9.65 -10.53
C ARG A 139 11.17 8.24 -10.65
N GLY A 140 11.07 7.60 -11.82
CA GLY A 140 11.58 6.25 -12.03
C GLY A 140 10.74 5.15 -11.34
N LEU A 141 9.45 5.37 -11.17
CA LEU A 141 8.51 4.45 -10.56
C LEU A 141 7.28 4.28 -11.46
N ILE A 142 6.66 3.13 -11.45
CA ILE A 142 5.46 2.86 -12.25
C ILE A 142 4.31 2.50 -11.32
N ALA A 143 3.57 3.51 -10.89
CA ALA A 143 2.37 3.30 -10.09
C ALA A 143 1.17 2.94 -10.99
N LEU A 144 0.46 1.88 -10.64
CA LEU A 144 -0.59 1.29 -11.48
C LEU A 144 -2.00 1.54 -10.96
N ALA A 145 -2.17 1.64 -9.64
CA ALA A 145 -3.47 1.88 -9.02
C ALA A 145 -3.32 2.47 -7.61
N TRP A 146 -4.38 3.13 -7.14
CA TRP A 146 -4.57 3.48 -5.75
C TRP A 146 -5.33 2.39 -5.02
N GLY A 147 -4.91 2.12 -3.78
CA GLY A 147 -5.65 1.40 -2.78
C GLY A 147 -5.93 2.28 -1.57
N GLU A 148 -6.41 1.68 -0.48
CA GLU A 148 -6.87 2.39 0.70
C GLU A 148 -6.36 1.75 1.97
N GLN A 149 -6.08 2.60 2.98
CA GLN A 149 -5.84 2.20 4.35
C GLN A 149 -6.94 2.72 5.30
N GLY A 150 -7.64 3.79 4.94
CA GLY A 150 -8.70 4.45 5.71
C GLY A 150 -8.27 5.78 6.33
N PHE A 151 -9.17 6.35 7.16
CA PHE A 151 -8.87 7.56 7.92
C PHE A 151 -7.99 7.25 9.13
N ARG A 152 -7.00 8.11 9.36
CA ARG A 152 -6.03 7.98 10.43
C ARG A 152 -6.54 8.57 11.73
N HIS A 153 -6.25 7.87 12.82
CA HIS A 153 -6.66 8.18 14.18
C HIS A 153 -5.45 8.15 15.10
N LEU A 154 -5.50 8.94 16.18
CA LEU A 154 -4.42 9.02 17.16
C LEU A 154 -4.58 7.89 18.20
N THR A 155 -3.49 7.18 18.52
CA THR A 155 -3.42 6.32 19.71
C THR A 155 -2.28 6.75 20.61
N ASN A 156 -2.42 6.55 21.92
CA ASN A 156 -1.35 6.77 22.88
C ASN A 156 -1.56 5.96 24.17
N SER A 157 -0.52 5.87 25.01
CA SER A 157 -0.56 5.15 26.29
C SER A 157 -0.63 6.07 27.52
N LYS A 158 -0.78 7.40 27.34
CA LYS A 158 -0.68 8.39 28.43
C LYS A 158 -2.03 8.91 28.91
N ARG A 159 -2.89 9.38 28.00
CA ARG A 159 -4.15 10.07 28.36
C ARG A 159 -5.14 10.13 27.19
N PRO A 160 -6.45 10.29 27.47
CA PRO A 160 -7.42 10.62 26.44
C PRO A 160 -7.08 11.97 25.79
N VAL A 161 -7.39 12.10 24.50
CA VAL A 161 -7.22 13.33 23.72
C VAL A 161 -8.57 13.70 23.12
N VAL A 162 -9.19 14.79 23.57
CA VAL A 162 -10.48 15.30 23.06
C VAL A 162 -10.24 16.50 22.15
N LYS A 163 -9.29 17.35 22.49
CA LYS A 163 -8.93 18.60 21.80
C LYS A 163 -7.41 18.72 21.66
N PRO A 164 -6.90 19.63 20.81
CA PRO A 164 -5.46 19.76 20.54
C PRO A 164 -4.59 19.93 21.79
N GLU A 165 -5.10 20.68 22.81
CA GLU A 165 -4.36 20.93 24.04
C GLU A 165 -4.02 19.65 24.79
N ASP A 166 -4.89 18.64 24.72
CA ASP A 166 -4.70 17.35 25.39
C ASP A 166 -3.55 16.55 24.76
N ALA A 167 -3.24 16.83 23.50
CA ALA A 167 -2.17 16.14 22.77
C ALA A 167 -0.80 16.80 22.94
N LYS A 168 -0.73 18.02 23.51
CA LYS A 168 0.54 18.75 23.67
C LYS A 168 1.58 17.95 24.42
N GLY A 169 2.80 17.92 23.87
CA GLY A 169 3.96 17.26 24.47
C GLY A 169 3.99 15.74 24.34
N LEU A 170 2.93 15.09 23.80
CA LEU A 170 2.97 13.66 23.50
C LEU A 170 4.02 13.39 22.42
N LYS A 171 4.86 12.39 22.64
CA LYS A 171 5.80 11.87 21.65
C LYS A 171 5.06 10.92 20.73
N ILE A 172 4.63 11.40 19.57
CA ILE A 172 3.84 10.60 18.64
C ILE A 172 4.69 10.22 17.43
N ARG A 173 4.80 8.93 17.20
CA ARG A 173 5.37 8.45 15.95
C ARG A 173 4.47 8.89 14.80
N VAL A 174 5.10 9.45 13.79
CA VAL A 174 4.49 9.74 12.50
C VAL A 174 5.27 9.01 11.40
N THR A 175 4.66 8.83 10.24
CA THR A 175 5.38 8.42 9.04
C THR A 175 6.47 9.44 8.73
N GLU A 176 7.55 9.05 8.09
CA GLU A 176 8.63 9.94 7.62
C GLU A 176 8.10 10.88 6.53
N ASN A 177 7.21 11.77 6.90
CA ASN A 177 6.41 12.63 6.02
C ASN A 177 6.42 14.06 6.54
N GLN A 178 6.87 15.01 5.71
CA GLN A 178 7.01 16.41 6.11
C GLN A 178 5.68 17.10 6.42
N VAL A 179 4.58 16.66 5.77
CA VAL A 179 3.23 17.20 6.05
C VAL A 179 2.76 16.77 7.43
N HIS A 180 2.89 15.47 7.76
CA HIS A 180 2.56 14.96 9.09
C HIS A 180 3.41 15.61 10.18
N ILE A 181 4.73 15.71 9.97
CA ILE A 181 5.64 16.36 10.91
C ILE A 181 5.24 17.82 11.17
N ALA A 182 4.96 18.59 10.12
CA ALA A 182 4.57 19.98 10.24
C ALA A 182 3.22 20.14 10.95
N ALA A 183 2.23 19.32 10.57
CA ALA A 183 0.91 19.34 11.19
C ALA A 183 0.96 19.01 12.68
N PHE A 184 1.68 17.96 13.06
CA PHE A 184 1.78 17.55 14.47
C PHE A 184 2.56 18.55 15.32
N ARG A 185 3.64 19.12 14.79
CA ARG A 185 4.34 20.24 15.48
C ARG A 185 3.43 21.43 15.71
N GLN A 186 2.61 21.79 14.72
CA GLN A 186 1.65 22.89 14.84
C GLN A 186 0.62 22.63 15.94
N LEU A 187 0.24 21.38 16.20
CA LEU A 187 -0.62 20.96 17.31
C LEU A 187 0.10 20.92 18.67
N GLY A 188 1.40 21.22 18.72
CA GLY A 188 2.20 21.12 19.94
C GLY A 188 2.57 19.71 20.35
N ILE A 189 2.34 18.73 19.47
CA ILE A 189 2.78 17.34 19.61
C ILE A 189 4.28 17.27 19.29
N ALA A 190 5.01 16.33 19.89
CA ALA A 190 6.39 16.02 19.55
C ALA A 190 6.43 14.87 18.52
N PRO A 191 6.40 15.17 17.18
CA PRO A 191 6.41 14.12 16.17
C PRO A 191 7.77 13.47 16.09
N THR A 192 7.78 12.14 16.09
CA THR A 192 8.97 11.30 15.97
C THR A 192 8.87 10.49 14.68
N PRO A 193 9.45 10.96 13.57
CA PRO A 193 9.45 10.21 12.32
C PRO A 193 10.19 8.89 12.48
N MET A 194 9.58 7.78 12.01
CA MET A 194 10.12 6.46 12.22
C MET A 194 9.55 5.47 11.20
N SER A 195 10.37 4.56 10.68
CA SER A 195 9.93 3.47 9.81
C SER A 195 9.01 2.50 10.56
N TRP A 196 8.05 1.90 9.83
CA TRP A 196 7.03 1.03 10.47
C TRP A 196 7.60 -0.14 11.29
N PRO A 197 8.62 -0.89 10.83
CA PRO A 197 9.15 -2.03 11.61
C PRO A 197 9.71 -1.67 12.98
N GLU A 198 10.04 -0.40 13.22
CA GLU A 198 10.57 0.08 14.51
C GLU A 198 9.47 0.44 15.52
N VAL A 199 8.23 0.69 15.03
CA VAL A 199 7.16 1.33 15.81
C VAL A 199 6.75 0.53 17.02
N ILE A 200 6.50 -0.78 16.85
CA ILE A 200 6.00 -1.63 17.95
C ILE A 200 7.04 -1.70 19.07
N GLY A 201 8.32 -1.89 18.73
CA GLY A 201 9.40 -1.91 19.70
C GLY A 201 9.56 -0.58 20.44
N ALA A 202 9.45 0.55 19.75
CA ALA A 202 9.52 1.89 20.34
C ALA A 202 8.34 2.18 21.29
N LEU A 203 7.13 1.71 20.95
CA LEU A 203 5.95 1.79 21.82
C LEU A 203 6.11 0.93 23.09
N GLN A 204 6.59 -0.31 22.94
CA GLN A 204 6.84 -1.23 24.05
C GLN A 204 7.88 -0.68 25.04
N GLN A 205 8.93 -0.04 24.53
CA GLN A 205 10.01 0.55 25.33
C GLN A 205 9.66 1.94 25.86
N GLY A 206 8.53 2.54 25.46
CA GLY A 206 8.13 3.89 25.89
C GLY A 206 9.00 5.00 25.29
N ILE A 207 9.75 4.74 24.22
CA ILE A 207 10.52 5.74 23.47
C ILE A 207 9.57 6.78 22.87
N ILE A 208 8.40 6.31 22.40
CA ILE A 208 7.27 7.10 21.92
C ILE A 208 6.05 6.79 22.77
N ASP A 209 5.18 7.78 22.96
CA ASP A 209 3.95 7.65 23.75
C ASP A 209 2.80 7.06 22.93
N GLY A 210 2.86 7.24 21.61
CA GLY A 210 1.79 6.81 20.71
C GLY A 210 2.17 6.91 19.23
N GLN A 211 1.17 6.67 18.42
CA GLN A 211 1.25 6.72 16.97
C GLN A 211 -0.10 7.16 16.37
N GLU A 212 -0.18 7.31 15.07
CA GLU A 212 -1.41 7.58 14.35
C GLU A 212 -1.50 6.69 13.11
N ASN A 213 -2.64 6.03 12.93
CA ASN A 213 -2.91 5.12 11.82
C ASN A 213 -4.43 4.87 11.68
N PRO A 214 -4.88 4.32 10.55
CA PRO A 214 -6.24 3.88 10.38
C PRO A 214 -6.61 2.69 11.29
N VAL A 215 -7.91 2.49 11.51
CA VAL A 215 -8.44 1.34 12.27
C VAL A 215 -7.91 0.03 11.71
N SER A 216 -7.83 -0.10 10.39
CA SER A 216 -7.32 -1.28 9.69
C SER A 216 -5.89 -1.67 10.10
N VAL A 217 -5.02 -0.68 10.33
CA VAL A 217 -3.65 -0.90 10.84
C VAL A 217 -3.66 -1.21 12.33
N ILE A 218 -4.45 -0.45 13.12
CA ILE A 218 -4.54 -0.63 14.57
C ILE A 218 -5.01 -2.06 14.90
N VAL A 219 -5.98 -2.58 14.14
CA VAL A 219 -6.50 -3.93 14.29
C VAL A 219 -5.47 -4.97 13.81
N SER A 220 -4.97 -4.86 12.58
CA SER A 220 -4.07 -5.87 12.01
C SER A 220 -2.74 -5.98 12.77
N ALA A 221 -2.24 -4.87 13.33
CA ALA A 221 -1.04 -4.85 14.15
C ALA A 221 -1.30 -5.05 15.66
N LYS A 222 -2.56 -5.24 16.07
CA LYS A 222 -2.98 -5.45 17.47
C LYS A 222 -2.41 -4.38 18.41
N LEU A 223 -2.50 -3.10 18.01
CA LEU A 223 -1.89 -1.99 18.76
C LEU A 223 -2.46 -1.84 20.17
N TRP A 224 -3.62 -2.42 20.50
CA TRP A 224 -4.14 -2.49 21.87
C TRP A 224 -3.18 -3.17 22.87
N GLN A 225 -2.23 -3.96 22.40
CA GLN A 225 -1.21 -4.57 23.27
C GLN A 225 -0.23 -3.53 23.85
N VAL A 226 -0.08 -2.37 23.19
CA VAL A 226 0.91 -1.34 23.52
C VAL A 226 0.29 0.07 23.64
N GLN A 227 -1.02 0.22 23.39
CA GLN A 227 -1.72 1.50 23.42
C GLN A 227 -2.98 1.39 24.31
N LYS A 228 -3.24 2.42 25.11
CA LYS A 228 -4.36 2.46 26.08
C LYS A 228 -5.50 3.36 25.65
N TYR A 229 -5.23 4.35 24.82
CA TYR A 229 -6.19 5.36 24.39
C TYR A 229 -6.18 5.47 22.88
N MET A 230 -7.36 5.61 22.30
CA MET A 230 -7.55 5.88 20.88
C MET A 230 -8.51 7.06 20.73
N THR A 231 -8.15 8.03 19.90
CA THR A 231 -8.99 9.20 19.58
C THR A 231 -9.36 9.17 18.11
N LEU A 232 -10.66 9.15 17.81
CA LEU A 232 -11.20 9.08 16.44
C LEU A 232 -11.09 10.43 15.73
N THR A 233 -9.87 10.92 15.58
CA THR A 233 -9.58 12.23 14.95
C THR A 233 -10.00 12.27 13.49
N GLY A 234 -9.80 11.19 12.73
CA GLY A 234 -10.04 11.17 11.28
C GLY A 234 -9.29 12.29 10.56
N HIS A 235 -8.08 12.60 11.02
CA HIS A 235 -7.36 13.81 10.61
C HIS A 235 -6.73 13.71 9.22
N VAL A 236 -6.42 12.52 8.71
CA VAL A 236 -5.88 12.29 7.37
C VAL A 236 -6.50 11.05 6.77
N TYR A 237 -6.94 11.11 5.52
CA TYR A 237 -7.23 9.92 4.73
C TYR A 237 -5.92 9.38 4.15
N ALA A 238 -5.69 8.10 4.28
CA ALA A 238 -4.44 7.45 3.88
C ALA A 238 -4.65 6.53 2.66
N PRO A 239 -4.34 6.98 1.43
CA PRO A 239 -4.25 6.08 0.29
C PRO A 239 -2.94 5.28 0.35
N MET A 240 -2.90 4.22 -0.44
CA MET A 240 -1.69 3.47 -0.76
C MET A 240 -1.59 3.29 -2.27
N ALA A 241 -0.37 3.10 -2.80
CA ALA A 241 -0.17 2.81 -4.21
C ALA A 241 0.37 1.41 -4.45
N LEU A 242 -0.07 0.80 -5.55
CA LEU A 242 0.44 -0.46 -6.08
C LEU A 242 1.40 -0.12 -7.21
N ILE A 243 2.68 -0.46 -7.03
CA ILE A 243 3.77 0.06 -7.85
C ILE A 243 4.63 -1.11 -8.35
N VAL A 244 5.09 -1.03 -9.59
CA VAL A 244 6.07 -1.98 -10.15
C VAL A 244 7.38 -1.29 -10.50
N SER A 245 8.46 -2.07 -10.56
CA SER A 245 9.76 -1.57 -10.98
C SER A 245 9.75 -1.22 -12.47
N PRO A 246 10.50 -0.18 -12.90
CA PRO A 246 10.69 0.12 -14.31
C PRO A 246 11.32 -1.03 -15.08
N VAL A 247 12.21 -1.80 -14.41
CA VAL A 247 12.86 -2.97 -15.01
C VAL A 247 11.82 -4.04 -15.40
N LEU A 248 10.92 -4.39 -14.49
CA LEU A 248 9.82 -5.28 -14.78
C LEU A 248 8.94 -4.68 -15.88
N TRP A 249 8.45 -3.46 -15.71
CA TRP A 249 7.51 -2.82 -16.61
C TRP A 249 7.98 -2.78 -18.07
N ASN A 250 9.26 -2.42 -18.27
CA ASN A 250 9.83 -2.30 -19.61
C ASN A 250 10.05 -3.67 -20.28
N SER A 251 10.09 -4.77 -19.52
CA SER A 251 10.20 -6.12 -20.04
C SER A 251 8.84 -6.74 -20.44
N LEU A 252 7.73 -6.10 -20.09
CA LEU A 252 6.38 -6.60 -20.36
C LEU A 252 5.90 -6.16 -21.76
N ASN A 253 5.20 -7.06 -22.46
CA ASN A 253 4.43 -6.70 -23.65
C ASN A 253 3.10 -6.02 -23.24
N ASP A 254 2.35 -5.48 -24.22
CA ASP A 254 1.15 -4.70 -23.94
C ASP A 254 0.03 -5.51 -23.25
N ALA A 255 -0.14 -6.79 -23.61
CA ALA A 255 -1.11 -7.67 -22.96
C ALA A 255 -0.74 -7.93 -21.49
N GLN A 256 0.55 -8.14 -21.21
CA GLN A 256 1.07 -8.31 -19.86
C GLN A 256 0.94 -7.01 -19.05
N LYS A 257 1.28 -5.86 -19.64
CA LYS A 257 1.08 -4.54 -18.98
C LYS A 257 -0.38 -4.35 -18.60
N LYS A 258 -1.30 -4.68 -19.51
CA LYS A 258 -2.73 -4.61 -19.20
C LYS A 258 -3.11 -5.54 -18.04
N ALA A 259 -2.60 -6.77 -18.01
CA ALA A 259 -2.86 -7.70 -16.91
C ALA A 259 -2.36 -7.16 -15.56
N PHE A 260 -1.17 -6.53 -15.53
CA PHE A 260 -0.61 -5.93 -14.31
C PHE A 260 -1.43 -4.72 -13.85
N VAL A 261 -1.91 -3.87 -14.76
CA VAL A 261 -2.78 -2.72 -14.43
C VAL A 261 -4.13 -3.19 -13.89
N ASP A 262 -4.78 -4.13 -14.60
CA ASP A 262 -6.09 -4.65 -14.18
C ASP A 262 -5.97 -5.37 -12.84
N GLY A 263 -4.89 -6.13 -12.64
CA GLY A 263 -4.59 -6.77 -11.37
C GLY A 263 -4.34 -5.78 -10.23
N ALA A 264 -3.59 -4.70 -10.48
CA ALA A 264 -3.38 -3.65 -9.49
C ALA A 264 -4.70 -2.95 -9.09
N ARG A 265 -5.58 -2.71 -10.05
CA ARG A 265 -6.93 -2.18 -9.79
C ARG A 265 -7.75 -3.16 -8.92
N ALA A 266 -7.70 -4.45 -9.22
CA ALA A 266 -8.34 -5.47 -8.39
C ALA A 266 -7.75 -5.47 -6.96
N GLY A 267 -6.44 -5.32 -6.82
CA GLY A 267 -5.76 -5.16 -5.53
C GLY A 267 -6.22 -3.93 -4.75
N GLY A 268 -6.34 -2.79 -5.43
CA GLY A 268 -6.87 -1.56 -4.83
C GLY A 268 -8.31 -1.73 -4.31
N LEU A 269 -9.18 -2.37 -5.09
CA LEU A 269 -10.56 -2.67 -4.67
C LEU A 269 -10.61 -3.66 -3.50
N ALA A 270 -9.75 -4.68 -3.48
CA ALA A 270 -9.68 -5.64 -2.38
C ALA A 270 -9.24 -4.98 -1.08
N SER A 271 -8.28 -4.05 -1.13
CA SER A 271 -7.88 -3.27 0.05
C SER A 271 -9.02 -2.41 0.59
N ARG A 272 -9.77 -1.73 -0.29
CA ARG A 272 -10.95 -0.94 0.08
C ARG A 272 -12.01 -1.79 0.78
N LYS A 273 -12.30 -2.97 0.20
CA LYS A 273 -13.24 -3.91 0.82
C LYS A 273 -12.79 -4.34 2.21
N PHE A 274 -11.50 -4.65 2.37
CA PHE A 274 -10.95 -5.00 3.68
C PHE A 274 -11.13 -3.87 4.68
N VAL A 275 -10.83 -2.62 4.28
CA VAL A 275 -11.01 -1.44 5.13
C VAL A 275 -12.49 -1.26 5.50
N ASP A 276 -13.41 -1.33 4.53
CA ASP A 276 -14.86 -1.23 4.77
C ASP A 276 -15.35 -2.28 5.78
N ASP A 277 -14.83 -3.50 5.70
CA ASP A 277 -15.22 -4.57 6.62
C ASP A 277 -14.66 -4.34 8.04
N VAL A 278 -13.41 -3.86 8.16
CA VAL A 278 -12.80 -3.55 9.46
C VAL A 278 -13.41 -2.29 10.10
N GLU A 279 -13.77 -1.27 9.32
CA GLU A 279 -14.40 -0.04 9.87
C GLU A 279 -15.75 -0.34 10.55
N LYS A 280 -16.45 -1.41 10.14
CA LYS A 280 -17.74 -1.80 10.75
C LYS A 280 -17.62 -2.31 12.19
N SER A 281 -16.52 -2.97 12.53
CA SER A 281 -16.38 -3.69 13.81
C SER A 281 -15.06 -3.42 14.54
N GLY A 282 -14.05 -2.89 13.86
CA GLY A 282 -12.69 -2.75 14.40
C GLY A 282 -12.61 -1.82 15.61
N VAL A 283 -13.42 -0.76 15.66
CA VAL A 283 -13.46 0.13 16.84
C VAL A 283 -13.99 -0.62 18.06
N GLU A 284 -15.04 -1.42 17.88
CA GLU A 284 -15.58 -2.24 18.98
C GLU A 284 -14.59 -3.33 19.39
N GLU A 285 -13.93 -3.98 18.44
CA GLU A 285 -12.86 -4.94 18.74
C GLU A 285 -11.77 -4.29 19.59
N ILE A 286 -11.29 -3.10 19.22
CA ILE A 286 -10.29 -2.35 19.98
C ILE A 286 -10.75 -2.08 21.41
N LYS A 287 -12.04 -1.70 21.62
CA LYS A 287 -12.64 -1.51 22.95
C LYS A 287 -12.67 -2.79 23.77
N THR A 288 -13.01 -3.95 23.17
CA THR A 288 -13.04 -5.23 23.86
C THR A 288 -11.67 -5.65 24.40
N HIS A 289 -10.60 -5.13 23.79
CA HIS A 289 -9.23 -5.31 24.27
C HIS A 289 -8.78 -4.27 25.31
N GLY A 290 -9.72 -3.48 25.87
CA GLY A 290 -9.46 -2.57 26.99
C GLY A 290 -8.93 -1.20 26.61
N VAL A 291 -8.92 -0.83 25.32
CA VAL A 291 -8.56 0.52 24.88
C VAL A 291 -9.73 1.48 25.12
N GLN A 292 -9.46 2.59 25.77
CA GLN A 292 -10.43 3.66 25.91
C GLN A 292 -10.50 4.47 24.61
N VAL A 293 -11.65 4.42 23.94
CA VAL A 293 -11.88 5.13 22.68
C VAL A 293 -12.63 6.45 22.92
N VAL A 294 -12.05 7.54 22.45
CA VAL A 294 -12.65 8.88 22.44
C VAL A 294 -13.27 9.08 21.05
N SER A 295 -14.58 9.11 20.98
CA SER A 295 -15.36 9.33 19.73
C SER A 295 -15.85 10.77 19.59
N ASP A 296 -16.12 11.44 20.73
CA ASP A 296 -16.51 12.86 20.73
C ASP A 296 -15.25 13.75 20.72
N VAL A 297 -14.80 14.08 19.51
CA VAL A 297 -13.54 14.81 19.26
C VAL A 297 -13.87 16.18 18.71
N ASP A 298 -13.32 17.22 19.30
CA ASP A 298 -13.42 18.60 18.77
C ASP A 298 -12.56 18.79 17.52
N LYS A 299 -13.06 18.23 16.39
CA LYS A 299 -12.38 18.35 15.09
C LYS A 299 -12.26 19.81 14.61
N ALA A 300 -13.17 20.69 15.04
CA ALA A 300 -13.13 22.11 14.70
C ALA A 300 -11.95 22.79 15.38
N ALA A 301 -11.69 22.50 16.67
CA ALA A 301 -10.51 22.99 17.37
C ALA A 301 -9.21 22.51 16.72
N PHE A 302 -9.14 21.23 16.28
CA PHE A 302 -7.98 20.70 15.55
C PHE A 302 -7.74 21.45 14.24
N ARG A 303 -8.79 21.71 13.44
CA ARG A 303 -8.69 22.50 12.19
C ARG A 303 -8.22 23.92 12.46
N THR A 304 -8.76 24.57 13.49
CA THR A 304 -8.38 25.92 13.89
C THR A 304 -6.91 25.99 14.29
N ALA A 305 -6.45 25.04 15.11
CA ALA A 305 -5.06 24.97 15.55
C ALA A 305 -4.09 24.73 14.38
N LEU A 306 -4.53 24.08 13.30
CA LEU A 306 -3.75 23.81 12.11
C LEU A 306 -3.71 24.98 11.12
N ALA A 307 -4.46 26.08 11.32
CA ALA A 307 -4.53 27.19 10.37
C ALA A 307 -3.16 27.73 9.89
N PRO A 308 -2.12 27.87 10.75
CA PRO A 308 -0.80 28.28 10.27
C PRO A 308 -0.13 27.24 9.36
N ALA A 309 -0.34 25.94 9.62
CA ALA A 309 0.22 24.86 8.78
C ALA A 309 -0.45 24.82 7.41
N TYR A 310 -1.76 25.11 7.31
CA TYR A 310 -2.44 25.17 6.01
C TYR A 310 -1.86 26.23 5.07
N LYS A 311 -1.37 27.36 5.59
CA LYS A 311 -0.67 28.36 4.78
C LYS A 311 0.61 27.80 4.16
N GLN A 312 1.36 27.00 4.92
CA GLN A 312 2.55 26.32 4.42
C GLN A 312 2.20 25.29 3.36
N PHE A 313 1.14 24.51 3.59
CA PHE A 313 0.67 23.49 2.63
C PHE A 313 0.17 24.15 1.34
N ALA A 314 -0.59 25.22 1.42
CA ALA A 314 -1.04 26.00 0.27
C ALA A 314 0.12 26.58 -0.54
N SER A 315 1.18 27.05 0.14
CA SER A 315 2.41 27.51 -0.54
C SER A 315 3.14 26.37 -1.25
N LYS A 316 3.14 25.15 -0.67
CA LYS A 316 3.85 23.99 -1.21
C LYS A 316 3.10 23.33 -2.37
N PHE A 317 1.79 23.13 -2.23
CA PHE A 317 0.98 22.33 -3.16
C PHE A 317 0.09 23.17 -4.07
N GLY A 318 -0.05 24.47 -3.77
CA GLY A 318 -0.98 25.38 -4.44
C GLY A 318 -2.36 25.37 -3.76
N GLN A 319 -2.87 26.55 -3.38
CA GLN A 319 -4.22 26.67 -2.83
C GLN A 319 -5.27 26.09 -3.77
N LYS A 320 -5.15 26.41 -5.07
CA LYS A 320 -6.07 25.90 -6.10
C LYS A 320 -6.13 24.37 -6.13
N THR A 321 -5.00 23.68 -5.99
CA THR A 321 -4.99 22.20 -5.95
C THR A 321 -5.79 21.67 -4.77
N MET A 322 -5.63 22.28 -3.58
CA MET A 322 -6.37 21.90 -2.40
C MET A 322 -7.88 22.19 -2.55
N ASP A 323 -8.22 23.33 -3.15
CA ASP A 323 -9.62 23.72 -3.40
C ASP A 323 -10.27 22.79 -4.45
N ASP A 324 -9.56 22.44 -5.51
CA ASP A 324 -10.02 21.51 -6.55
C ASP A 324 -10.32 20.12 -5.95
N ILE A 325 -9.45 19.62 -5.05
CA ILE A 325 -9.68 18.38 -4.31
C ILE A 325 -10.94 18.51 -3.44
N ALA A 326 -11.04 19.58 -2.65
CA ALA A 326 -12.17 19.80 -1.76
C ALA A 326 -13.51 19.95 -2.50
N ALA A 327 -13.50 20.42 -3.75
CA ALA A 327 -14.69 20.65 -4.57
C ALA A 327 -15.26 19.39 -5.23
N VAL A 328 -14.51 18.28 -5.28
CA VAL A 328 -15.02 17.00 -5.83
C VAL A 328 -16.25 16.55 -5.04
N LYS A 329 -17.29 16.14 -5.79
CA LYS A 329 -18.59 15.73 -5.21
C LYS A 329 -18.65 14.24 -4.97
#